data_2076eeb4b09f0d28c198659e22b7c5df
#
_entry.id   2076eeb4b09f0d28c198659e22b7c5df
#
_cell.length_a   1.000
_cell.length_b   1.000
_cell.length_c   1.000
_cell.angle_alpha   90.00
_cell.angle_beta   90.00
_cell.angle_gamma   90.00
#
_symmetry.space_group_name_H-M   'P 1'
#
loop_
_entity.id
_entity.type
_entity.pdbx_description
1 polymer ?
#
loop_
_entity_poly.entity_id
_entity_poly.type
_entity_poly.pdbx_seq_one_letter_code
_entity_poly.pdbx_strand_id
1 'polypeptide(L)'
;EKGQPDREPMPKADIRKMLFPLGPVVVFGASNFPLAFSTAGGDTASALAAGCPVIVKSHPMHSGTGELVSSAIIKAAEKTGMPNGVFSNLNSRGIEVGQQLVKHPKVKAVGFTGSLYGGMALYKLANERDEPIPVFAEMGSINPVVIFPSAIEDDGSLWANKYASSITMGAGQFCTNPGLVLGIKGEQLDAFAKTLSQEILKLEPTSMLHPNIYGKYNEGKNDLSGQDGVTVIADYTKETSANVARPAILKVSGAKFLANPKLHKEVFGPFSVIVSCKDSAELEEILNNLEGQLTGTVLGNEKDLATYASVVDALQSRVGRILFNGVPTGVEVCSSMVHGGPFPASTDARFTSVGTSAIKRWVRPVSFQDWPNKFLPKALQNENPLGIVRLEEGRYTN
;
A
#
# COMPACT_ATOMS: atom_id res chain seq x y z
N GLU A 1 -3.64 2.26 34.91
CA GLU A 1 -3.60 3.30 35.94
C GLU A 1 -4.32 2.84 37.18
N LYS A 2 -3.64 2.68 38.32
CA LYS A 2 -4.23 2.27 39.59
C LYS A 2 -5.07 3.39 40.21
N GLY A 3 -6.16 3.02 40.87
CA GLY A 3 -6.99 3.94 41.61
C GLY A 3 -6.28 4.53 42.83
N GLN A 4 -6.58 5.76 43.16
CA GLN A 4 -6.11 6.48 44.36
C GLN A 4 -7.33 7.14 45.04
N PRO A 5 -8.05 6.41 45.90
CA PRO A 5 -9.31 6.91 46.49
C PRO A 5 -9.09 8.15 47.37
N ASP A 6 -7.92 8.25 47.98
CA ASP A 6 -7.58 9.33 48.93
C ASP A 6 -6.90 10.55 48.28
N ARG A 7 -6.80 10.56 46.94
CA ARG A 7 -6.19 11.69 46.23
C ARG A 7 -7.06 12.95 46.30
N GLU A 8 -6.46 14.06 46.73
CA GLU A 8 -7.09 15.37 46.72
C GLU A 8 -6.77 16.15 45.43
N PRO A 9 -7.61 17.06 44.96
CA PRO A 9 -8.97 17.40 45.45
C PRO A 9 -10.05 16.40 44.98
N MET A 10 -9.70 15.43 44.10
CA MET A 10 -10.61 14.40 43.62
C MET A 10 -9.92 13.03 43.59
N PRO A 11 -10.63 11.96 44.00
CA PRO A 11 -10.13 10.60 43.86
C PRO A 11 -9.72 10.26 42.40
N LYS A 12 -8.70 9.42 42.25
CA LYS A 12 -8.32 8.85 40.95
C LYS A 12 -8.97 7.48 40.81
N ALA A 13 -9.73 7.27 39.76
CA ALA A 13 -10.33 5.98 39.42
C ALA A 13 -9.25 4.95 39.00
N ASP A 14 -9.51 3.65 39.22
CA ASP A 14 -8.78 2.56 38.61
C ASP A 14 -9.23 2.42 37.15
N ILE A 15 -8.34 2.67 36.21
CA ILE A 15 -8.68 2.62 34.78
C ILE A 15 -7.71 1.66 34.07
N ARG A 16 -8.26 0.61 33.46
CA ARG A 16 -7.52 -0.41 32.73
C ARG A 16 -8.04 -0.49 31.30
N LYS A 17 -7.13 -0.61 30.34
CA LYS A 17 -7.45 -0.60 28.90
C LYS A 17 -6.80 -1.75 28.19
N MET A 18 -7.54 -2.41 27.30
CA MET A 18 -7.01 -3.36 26.33
C MET A 18 -7.69 -3.22 24.97
N LEU A 19 -7.12 -3.86 23.97
CA LEU A 19 -7.67 -3.91 22.62
C LEU A 19 -8.60 -5.10 22.46
N PHE A 20 -9.73 -4.89 21.82
CA PHE A 20 -10.73 -5.91 21.48
C PHE A 20 -10.90 -6.00 19.98
N PRO A 21 -11.14 -7.20 19.40
CA PRO A 21 -11.46 -7.35 17.99
C PRO A 21 -12.70 -6.56 17.62
N LEU A 22 -12.71 -5.99 16.40
CA LEU A 22 -13.88 -5.27 15.87
C LEU A 22 -15.08 -6.22 15.66
N GLY A 23 -14.82 -7.46 15.25
CA GLY A 23 -15.79 -8.45 14.84
C GLY A 23 -15.53 -8.97 13.43
N PRO A 24 -16.52 -9.52 12.71
CA PRO A 24 -16.33 -10.08 11.38
C PRO A 24 -15.78 -9.06 10.37
N VAL A 25 -14.70 -9.44 9.67
CA VAL A 25 -14.01 -8.64 8.67
C VAL A 25 -14.22 -9.26 7.28
N VAL A 26 -14.53 -8.41 6.30
CA VAL A 26 -14.53 -8.82 4.90
C VAL A 26 -13.22 -8.39 4.25
N VAL A 27 -12.57 -9.32 3.54
CA VAL A 27 -11.31 -9.08 2.82
C VAL A 27 -11.52 -9.25 1.33
N PHE A 28 -11.13 -8.22 0.57
CA PHE A 28 -11.07 -8.22 -0.90
C PHE A 28 -9.61 -8.29 -1.32
N GLY A 29 -9.18 -9.45 -1.81
CA GLY A 29 -7.80 -9.67 -2.20
C GLY A 29 -7.40 -8.95 -3.49
N ALA A 30 -6.11 -8.63 -3.61
CA ALA A 30 -5.52 -8.01 -4.79
C ALA A 30 -5.52 -8.93 -6.01
N SER A 31 -5.60 -8.34 -7.20
CA SER A 31 -5.55 -9.08 -8.48
C SER A 31 -4.13 -9.54 -8.85
N ASN A 32 -3.11 -8.81 -8.42
CA ASN A 32 -1.72 -8.96 -8.87
C ASN A 32 -0.87 -9.88 -7.99
N PHE A 33 -1.29 -10.15 -6.75
CA PHE A 33 -0.57 -11.00 -5.79
C PHE A 33 -1.49 -12.08 -5.21
N PRO A 34 -1.70 -13.20 -5.94
CA PRO A 34 -2.63 -14.26 -5.54
C PRO A 34 -2.34 -14.90 -4.18
N LEU A 35 -1.09 -14.86 -3.71
CA LEU A 35 -0.67 -15.43 -2.42
C LEU A 35 -0.49 -14.34 -1.35
N ALA A 36 0.40 -13.35 -1.59
CA ALA A 36 0.84 -12.42 -0.54
C ALA A 36 -0.23 -11.39 -0.14
N PHE A 37 -1.10 -10.94 -1.08
CA PHE A 37 -2.12 -9.91 -0.84
C PHE A 37 -3.52 -10.36 -1.22
N SER A 38 -3.83 -11.63 -1.03
CA SER A 38 -5.12 -12.20 -1.35
C SER A 38 -5.63 -13.09 -0.19
N THR A 39 -6.13 -14.29 -0.48
CA THR A 39 -6.87 -15.16 0.46
C THR A 39 -6.16 -15.39 1.80
N ALA A 40 -4.86 -15.67 1.81
CA ALA A 40 -4.03 -15.79 3.04
C ALA A 40 -3.09 -14.59 3.24
N GLY A 41 -3.37 -13.46 2.59
CA GLY A 41 -2.53 -12.27 2.66
C GLY A 41 -2.55 -11.54 3.99
N GLY A 42 -1.84 -10.42 4.04
CA GLY A 42 -1.66 -9.62 5.25
C GLY A 42 -2.97 -9.20 5.94
N ASP A 43 -4.01 -8.89 5.18
CA ASP A 43 -5.32 -8.51 5.74
C ASP A 43 -5.98 -9.69 6.47
N THR A 44 -6.03 -10.86 5.83
CA THR A 44 -6.57 -12.08 6.44
C THR A 44 -5.77 -12.49 7.68
N ALA A 45 -4.45 -12.55 7.55
CA ALA A 45 -3.57 -12.97 8.63
C ALA A 45 -3.67 -12.04 9.84
N SER A 46 -3.62 -10.73 9.62
CA SER A 46 -3.69 -9.74 10.72
C SER A 46 -5.08 -9.66 11.36
N ALA A 47 -6.15 -9.85 10.59
CA ALA A 47 -7.51 -9.88 11.14
C ALA A 47 -7.75 -11.14 12.01
N LEU A 48 -7.30 -12.32 11.56
CA LEU A 48 -7.34 -13.54 12.36
C LEU A 48 -6.50 -13.40 13.63
N ALA A 49 -5.29 -12.83 13.53
CA ALA A 49 -4.42 -12.56 14.69
C ALA A 49 -5.05 -11.58 15.69
N ALA A 50 -5.90 -10.66 15.22
CA ALA A 50 -6.67 -9.76 16.08
C ALA A 50 -7.87 -10.47 16.78
N GLY A 51 -8.20 -11.70 16.38
CA GLY A 51 -9.38 -12.42 16.86
C GLY A 51 -10.67 -12.13 16.08
N CYS A 52 -10.56 -11.57 14.89
CA CYS A 52 -11.70 -11.31 14.01
C CYS A 52 -11.98 -12.52 13.10
N PRO A 53 -13.22 -13.00 12.99
CA PRO A 53 -13.60 -13.90 11.90
C PRO A 53 -13.45 -13.21 10.55
N VAL A 54 -12.97 -13.95 9.55
CA VAL A 54 -12.67 -13.39 8.22
C VAL A 54 -13.52 -14.04 7.13
N ILE A 55 -14.10 -13.20 6.28
CA ILE A 55 -14.80 -13.60 5.06
C ILE A 55 -14.02 -13.04 3.89
N VAL A 56 -13.35 -13.88 3.14
CA VAL A 56 -12.66 -13.47 1.91
C VAL A 56 -13.62 -13.50 0.75
N LYS A 57 -13.71 -12.41 0.01
CA LYS A 57 -14.26 -12.40 -1.34
C LYS A 57 -13.10 -12.62 -2.31
N SER A 58 -12.94 -13.83 -2.82
CA SER A 58 -11.87 -14.21 -3.75
C SER A 58 -11.86 -13.31 -4.99
N HIS A 59 -10.65 -13.00 -5.46
CA HIS A 59 -10.49 -12.24 -6.69
C HIS A 59 -10.78 -13.16 -7.91
N PRO A 60 -11.65 -12.77 -8.86
CA PRO A 60 -12.06 -13.62 -9.97
C PRO A 60 -10.93 -13.98 -10.95
N MET A 61 -9.84 -13.18 -11.00
CA MET A 61 -8.69 -13.42 -11.88
C MET A 61 -7.80 -14.60 -11.44
N HIS A 62 -7.94 -15.07 -10.18
CA HIS A 62 -7.18 -16.21 -9.64
C HIS A 62 -7.99 -17.01 -8.62
N SER A 63 -9.27 -17.22 -8.90
CA SER A 63 -10.21 -17.92 -8.02
C SER A 63 -9.75 -19.34 -7.64
N GLY A 64 -9.12 -20.07 -8.55
CA GLY A 64 -8.56 -21.40 -8.28
C GLY A 64 -7.46 -21.38 -7.21
N THR A 65 -6.54 -20.43 -7.30
CA THR A 65 -5.53 -20.22 -6.25
C THR A 65 -6.20 -19.87 -4.92
N GLY A 66 -7.19 -18.98 -4.94
CA GLY A 66 -7.98 -18.61 -3.76
C GLY A 66 -8.64 -19.81 -3.10
N GLU A 67 -9.20 -20.72 -3.87
CA GLU A 67 -9.86 -21.94 -3.38
C GLU A 67 -8.87 -22.91 -2.72
N LEU A 68 -7.71 -23.15 -3.35
CA LEU A 68 -6.67 -24.02 -2.78
C LEU A 68 -6.13 -23.47 -1.46
N VAL A 69 -5.85 -22.17 -1.41
CA VAL A 69 -5.37 -21.49 -0.19
C VAL A 69 -6.44 -21.51 0.90
N SER A 70 -7.70 -21.25 0.54
CA SER A 70 -8.85 -21.32 1.45
C SER A 70 -9.00 -22.70 2.08
N SER A 71 -8.91 -23.76 1.27
CA SER A 71 -8.94 -25.13 1.75
C SER A 71 -7.83 -25.45 2.76
N ALA A 72 -6.63 -24.88 2.56
CA ALA A 72 -5.54 -25.03 3.50
C ALA A 72 -5.81 -24.32 4.84
N ILE A 73 -6.39 -23.10 4.80
CA ILE A 73 -6.76 -22.35 6.02
C ILE A 73 -7.86 -23.09 6.79
N ILE A 74 -8.88 -23.59 6.11
CA ILE A 74 -9.99 -24.34 6.75
C ILE A 74 -9.44 -25.59 7.43
N LYS A 75 -8.62 -26.39 6.76
CA LYS A 75 -7.97 -27.56 7.35
C LYS A 75 -7.10 -27.22 8.57
N ALA A 76 -6.38 -26.09 8.51
CA ALA A 76 -5.59 -25.62 9.65
C ALA A 76 -6.47 -25.21 10.83
N ALA A 77 -7.58 -24.52 10.56
CA ALA A 77 -8.56 -24.14 11.60
C ALA A 77 -9.17 -25.37 12.29
N GLU A 78 -9.60 -26.37 11.52
CA GLU A 78 -10.12 -27.64 12.05
C GLU A 78 -9.06 -28.37 12.91
N LYS A 79 -7.83 -28.49 12.39
CA LYS A 79 -6.72 -29.17 13.09
C LYS A 79 -6.35 -28.50 14.42
N THR A 80 -6.50 -27.19 14.52
CA THR A 80 -6.17 -26.40 15.72
C THR A 80 -7.38 -26.16 16.63
N GLY A 81 -8.56 -26.76 16.33
CA GLY A 81 -9.77 -26.62 17.15
C GLY A 81 -10.38 -25.23 17.13
N MET A 82 -10.16 -24.46 16.08
CA MET A 82 -10.80 -23.14 15.93
C MET A 82 -12.31 -23.31 15.70
N PRO A 83 -13.13 -22.35 16.18
CA PRO A 83 -14.57 -22.43 16.00
C PRO A 83 -14.96 -22.40 14.52
N ASN A 84 -16.04 -23.11 14.18
CA ASN A 84 -16.62 -23.06 12.86
C ASN A 84 -16.99 -21.62 12.48
N GLY A 85 -16.70 -21.22 11.24
CA GLY A 85 -16.96 -19.86 10.75
C GLY A 85 -15.87 -18.83 11.08
N VAL A 86 -14.74 -19.24 11.68
CA VAL A 86 -13.59 -18.34 11.88
C VAL A 86 -13.04 -17.81 10.55
N PHE A 87 -13.15 -18.61 9.49
CA PHE A 87 -12.74 -18.26 8.14
C PHE A 87 -13.75 -18.78 7.11
N SER A 88 -14.04 -17.95 6.09
CA SER A 88 -14.87 -18.32 4.95
C SER A 88 -14.31 -17.69 3.66
N ASN A 89 -14.47 -18.39 2.53
CA ASN A 89 -14.10 -17.88 1.22
C ASN A 89 -15.30 -17.94 0.27
N LEU A 90 -15.56 -16.83 -0.43
CA LEU A 90 -16.65 -16.72 -1.38
C LEU A 90 -16.11 -16.41 -2.77
N ASN A 91 -16.41 -17.29 -3.72
CA ASN A 91 -16.11 -17.10 -5.13
C ASN A 91 -17.33 -16.50 -5.85
N SER A 92 -17.14 -15.37 -6.52
CA SER A 92 -18.18 -14.78 -7.35
C SER A 92 -17.59 -13.91 -8.46
N ARG A 93 -18.33 -13.79 -9.56
CA ARG A 93 -18.13 -12.75 -10.57
C ARG A 93 -19.03 -11.55 -10.24
N GLY A 94 -18.72 -10.40 -10.81
CA GLY A 94 -19.50 -9.17 -10.57
C GLY A 94 -19.25 -8.55 -9.21
N ILE A 95 -20.07 -7.57 -8.88
CA ILE A 95 -19.92 -6.68 -7.70
C ILE A 95 -20.95 -6.99 -6.60
N GLU A 96 -22.02 -7.71 -6.90
CA GLU A 96 -23.20 -7.87 -6.05
C GLU A 96 -22.85 -8.51 -4.70
N VAL A 97 -22.12 -9.63 -4.74
CA VAL A 97 -21.71 -10.34 -3.51
C VAL A 97 -20.84 -9.43 -2.63
N GLY A 98 -19.90 -8.71 -3.25
CA GLY A 98 -19.06 -7.74 -2.54
C GLY A 98 -19.87 -6.64 -1.87
N GLN A 99 -20.84 -6.07 -2.59
CA GLN A 99 -21.73 -5.05 -2.04
C GLN A 99 -22.60 -5.57 -0.89
N GLN A 100 -23.17 -6.78 -1.03
CA GLN A 100 -23.97 -7.40 0.03
C GLN A 100 -23.15 -7.70 1.27
N LEU A 101 -21.90 -8.15 1.11
CA LEU A 101 -20.98 -8.37 2.24
C LEU A 101 -20.71 -7.06 3.00
N VAL A 102 -20.38 -5.97 2.29
CA VAL A 102 -20.14 -4.67 2.93
C VAL A 102 -21.38 -4.13 3.62
N LYS A 103 -22.57 -4.31 3.03
CA LYS A 103 -23.86 -3.87 3.61
C LYS A 103 -24.33 -4.74 4.78
N HIS A 104 -23.78 -5.95 4.95
CA HIS A 104 -24.29 -6.89 5.97
C HIS A 104 -24.07 -6.34 7.39
N PRO A 105 -25.10 -6.27 8.26
CA PRO A 105 -25.04 -5.58 9.54
C PRO A 105 -24.04 -6.18 10.54
N LYS A 106 -23.73 -7.47 10.43
CA LYS A 106 -22.73 -8.15 11.28
C LYS A 106 -21.29 -7.90 10.86
N VAL A 107 -21.02 -7.39 9.65
CA VAL A 107 -19.68 -7.04 9.21
C VAL A 107 -19.25 -5.75 9.90
N LYS A 108 -18.05 -5.73 10.46
CA LYS A 108 -17.53 -4.64 11.29
C LYS A 108 -16.30 -3.92 10.72
N ALA A 109 -15.67 -4.47 9.68
CA ALA A 109 -14.60 -3.80 8.94
C ALA A 109 -14.41 -4.43 7.56
N VAL A 110 -13.75 -3.70 6.68
CA VAL A 110 -13.37 -4.14 5.33
C VAL A 110 -11.88 -3.92 5.13
N GLY A 111 -11.18 -4.95 4.61
CA GLY A 111 -9.85 -4.87 4.03
C GLY A 111 -9.93 -4.95 2.52
N PHE A 112 -9.21 -4.08 1.82
CA PHE A 112 -9.19 -4.05 0.37
C PHE A 112 -7.79 -3.70 -0.14
N THR A 113 -7.34 -4.40 -1.16
CA THR A 113 -6.16 -4.02 -1.94
C THR A 113 -6.52 -4.05 -3.43
N GLY A 114 -6.36 -2.92 -4.12
CA GLY A 114 -6.69 -2.85 -5.55
C GLY A 114 -6.77 -1.41 -6.08
N SER A 115 -7.59 -1.20 -7.11
CA SER A 115 -7.69 0.11 -7.76
C SER A 115 -8.38 1.16 -6.90
N LEU A 116 -8.03 2.43 -7.10
CA LEU A 116 -8.71 3.58 -6.48
C LEU A 116 -10.23 3.54 -6.67
N TYR A 117 -10.68 3.20 -7.88
CA TYR A 117 -12.11 3.10 -8.17
C TYR A 117 -12.82 2.05 -7.30
N GLY A 118 -12.23 0.84 -7.19
CA GLY A 118 -12.78 -0.24 -6.38
C GLY A 118 -12.77 0.08 -4.88
N GLY A 119 -11.66 0.59 -4.36
CA GLY A 119 -11.53 0.97 -2.95
C GLY A 119 -12.52 2.06 -2.56
N MET A 120 -12.65 3.10 -3.37
CA MET A 120 -13.58 4.20 -3.12
C MET A 120 -15.06 3.79 -3.24
N ALA A 121 -15.38 2.83 -4.12
CA ALA A 121 -16.74 2.30 -4.18
C ALA A 121 -17.12 1.56 -2.88
N LEU A 122 -16.22 0.73 -2.33
CA LEU A 122 -16.44 0.05 -1.06
C LEU A 122 -16.45 1.02 0.13
N TYR A 123 -15.57 2.02 0.12
CA TYR A 123 -15.51 3.06 1.14
C TYR A 123 -16.83 3.83 1.23
N LYS A 124 -17.36 4.30 0.10
CA LYS A 124 -18.66 4.99 0.06
C LYS A 124 -19.77 4.10 0.58
N LEU A 125 -19.83 2.86 0.09
CA LEU A 125 -20.85 1.91 0.49
C LEU A 125 -20.85 1.59 1.98
N ALA A 126 -19.66 1.51 2.60
CA ALA A 126 -19.50 1.27 4.03
C ALA A 126 -19.96 2.48 4.88
N ASN A 127 -19.76 3.69 4.36
CA ASN A 127 -20.17 4.92 5.04
C ASN A 127 -21.68 5.25 4.87
N GLU A 128 -22.34 4.66 3.87
CA GLU A 128 -23.78 4.83 3.62
C GLU A 128 -24.65 3.87 4.48
N ARG A 129 -24.04 3.02 5.31
CA ARG A 129 -24.75 2.11 6.24
C ARG A 129 -25.32 2.89 7.42
N ASP A 130 -26.42 2.39 8.01
CA ASP A 130 -26.98 2.92 9.27
C ASP A 130 -25.92 2.90 10.40
N GLU A 131 -25.07 1.87 10.44
CA GLU A 131 -23.87 1.79 11.28
C GLU A 131 -22.64 1.78 10.36
N PRO A 132 -21.99 2.93 10.12
CA PRO A 132 -20.78 3.01 9.29
C PRO A 132 -19.64 2.12 9.86
N ILE A 133 -18.85 1.55 8.97
CA ILE A 133 -17.71 0.70 9.35
C ILE A 133 -16.41 1.16 8.68
N PRO A 134 -15.25 0.94 9.30
CA PRO A 134 -13.98 1.28 8.71
C PRO A 134 -13.69 0.42 7.47
N VAL A 135 -13.13 1.07 6.45
CA VAL A 135 -12.58 0.42 5.25
C VAL A 135 -11.10 0.75 5.18
N PHE A 136 -10.26 -0.24 5.35
CA PHE A 136 -8.82 -0.15 5.21
C PHE A 136 -8.46 -0.58 3.79
N ALA A 137 -8.51 0.38 2.88
CA ALA A 137 -8.20 0.16 1.47
C ALA A 137 -6.80 0.69 1.15
N GLU A 138 -5.99 -0.15 0.51
CA GLU A 138 -4.77 0.23 -0.20
C GLU A 138 -5.12 0.31 -1.69
N MET A 139 -4.80 1.44 -2.30
CA MET A 139 -5.23 1.79 -3.64
C MET A 139 -4.03 2.11 -4.55
N GLY A 140 -4.23 2.79 -5.68
CA GLY A 140 -3.18 3.08 -6.65
C GLY A 140 -2.09 4.04 -6.16
N SER A 141 -0.90 3.93 -6.76
CA SER A 141 0.26 4.79 -6.50
C SER A 141 1.17 4.86 -7.73
N ILE A 142 1.79 6.02 -7.97
CA ILE A 142 2.80 6.19 -9.02
C ILE A 142 4.24 6.19 -8.47
N ASN A 143 4.40 6.15 -7.15
CA ASN A 143 5.66 5.95 -6.44
C ASN A 143 6.80 6.85 -6.93
N PRO A 144 6.75 8.15 -6.69
CA PRO A 144 7.70 9.11 -7.23
C PRO A 144 9.14 8.83 -6.78
N VAL A 145 10.05 8.95 -7.73
CA VAL A 145 11.50 8.85 -7.53
C VAL A 145 12.10 10.20 -7.84
N VAL A 146 12.69 10.85 -6.87
CA VAL A 146 13.45 12.09 -7.03
C VAL A 146 14.91 11.74 -7.25
N ILE A 147 15.47 12.15 -8.39
CA ILE A 147 16.89 11.97 -8.71
C ILE A 147 17.59 13.32 -8.63
N PHE A 148 18.47 13.45 -7.65
CA PHE A 148 19.33 14.62 -7.54
C PHE A 148 20.56 14.52 -8.43
N PRO A 149 21.17 15.67 -8.78
CA PRO A 149 22.28 15.71 -9.74
C PRO A 149 23.44 14.78 -9.39
N SER A 150 23.86 14.69 -8.12
CA SER A 150 24.99 13.86 -7.71
C SER A 150 24.79 12.37 -8.02
N ALA A 151 23.58 11.84 -7.83
CA ALA A 151 23.31 10.44 -8.12
C ALA A 151 23.47 10.08 -9.60
N ILE A 152 23.22 11.06 -10.47
CA ILE A 152 23.36 10.88 -11.94
C ILE A 152 24.81 11.07 -12.35
N GLU A 153 25.52 12.02 -11.77
CA GLU A 153 26.93 12.29 -12.04
C GLU A 153 27.83 11.12 -11.63
N ASP A 154 27.61 10.56 -10.45
CA ASP A 154 28.44 9.50 -9.88
C ASP A 154 28.07 8.12 -10.45
N ASP A 155 26.78 7.77 -10.50
CA ASP A 155 26.28 6.42 -10.72
C ASP A 155 25.08 6.33 -11.69
N GLY A 156 24.92 7.28 -12.61
CA GLY A 156 23.74 7.37 -13.49
C GLY A 156 23.44 6.09 -14.27
N SER A 157 24.45 5.38 -14.76
CA SER A 157 24.28 4.11 -15.47
C SER A 157 23.84 2.98 -14.53
N LEU A 158 24.36 2.93 -13.31
CA LEU A 158 23.97 1.95 -12.30
C LEU A 158 22.48 2.12 -11.94
N TRP A 159 22.05 3.36 -11.70
CA TRP A 159 20.66 3.65 -11.39
C TRP A 159 19.74 3.35 -12.58
N ALA A 160 20.14 3.68 -13.80
CA ALA A 160 19.36 3.36 -14.99
C ALA A 160 19.12 1.85 -15.12
N ASN A 161 20.12 1.01 -14.89
CA ASN A 161 20.01 -0.45 -14.90
C ASN A 161 19.09 -0.96 -13.79
N LYS A 162 19.26 -0.48 -12.54
CA LYS A 162 18.43 -0.87 -11.41
C LYS A 162 16.96 -0.51 -11.65
N TYR A 163 16.69 0.70 -12.18
CA TYR A 163 15.33 1.14 -12.45
C TYR A 163 14.70 0.44 -13.66
N ALA A 164 15.45 0.13 -14.72
CA ALA A 164 14.97 -0.71 -15.80
C ALA A 164 14.47 -2.07 -15.27
N SER A 165 15.24 -2.72 -14.41
CA SER A 165 14.88 -3.97 -13.76
C SER A 165 13.68 -3.83 -12.82
N SER A 166 13.63 -2.75 -12.02
CA SER A 166 12.53 -2.47 -11.09
C SER A 166 11.21 -2.21 -11.81
N ILE A 167 11.21 -1.39 -12.87
CA ILE A 167 10.02 -1.05 -13.66
C ILE A 167 9.43 -2.29 -14.37
N THR A 168 10.28 -3.23 -14.80
CA THR A 168 9.84 -4.42 -15.55
C THR A 168 9.61 -5.64 -14.67
N MET A 169 9.99 -5.62 -13.40
CA MET A 169 9.82 -6.73 -12.46
C MET A 169 8.37 -7.20 -12.42
N GLY A 170 8.13 -8.51 -12.64
CA GLY A 170 6.79 -9.07 -12.66
C GLY A 170 5.85 -8.40 -13.66
N ALA A 171 6.34 -8.00 -14.84
CA ALA A 171 5.62 -7.19 -15.83
C ALA A 171 5.12 -5.85 -15.26
N GLY A 172 5.85 -5.25 -14.32
CA GLY A 172 5.49 -4.00 -13.65
C GLY A 172 4.25 -4.06 -12.76
N GLN A 173 3.77 -5.26 -12.42
CA GLN A 173 2.53 -5.45 -11.65
C GLN A 173 2.75 -5.34 -10.13
N PHE A 174 3.50 -4.34 -9.70
CA PHE A 174 3.73 -4.01 -8.30
C PHE A 174 3.01 -2.71 -7.92
N CYS A 175 2.34 -2.69 -6.77
CA CYS A 175 1.76 -1.46 -6.20
C CYS A 175 2.82 -0.38 -5.91
N THR A 176 4.07 -0.80 -5.73
CA THR A 176 5.24 0.08 -5.54
C THR A 176 6.10 0.22 -6.79
N ASN A 177 5.58 -0.06 -8.00
CA ASN A 177 6.31 0.17 -9.24
C ASN A 177 6.67 1.66 -9.39
N PRO A 178 7.94 2.02 -9.74
CA PRO A 178 8.35 3.43 -9.91
C PRO A 178 7.79 4.01 -11.21
N GLY A 179 6.54 4.45 -11.17
CA GLY A 179 5.80 5.00 -12.32
C GLY A 179 6.14 6.46 -12.65
N LEU A 180 6.86 7.16 -11.76
CA LEU A 180 7.24 8.55 -11.92
C LEU A 180 8.70 8.78 -11.51
N VAL A 181 9.49 9.40 -12.37
CA VAL A 181 10.87 9.82 -12.09
C VAL A 181 10.97 11.33 -12.29
N LEU A 182 11.41 12.04 -11.27
CA LEU A 182 11.53 13.49 -11.23
C LEU A 182 13.00 13.88 -11.12
N GLY A 183 13.50 14.74 -12.01
CA GLY A 183 14.87 15.25 -11.95
C GLY A 183 14.98 16.68 -12.48
N ILE A 184 16.02 17.39 -12.05
CA ILE A 184 16.31 18.75 -12.56
C ILE A 184 16.87 18.63 -13.98
N LYS A 185 16.34 19.43 -14.89
CA LYS A 185 16.72 19.48 -16.30
C LYS A 185 18.22 19.73 -16.47
N GLY A 186 18.88 18.90 -17.28
CA GLY A 186 20.30 19.02 -17.60
C GLY A 186 20.77 17.84 -18.42
N GLU A 187 22.01 17.93 -18.93
CA GLU A 187 22.63 16.89 -19.78
C GLU A 187 22.70 15.53 -19.03
N GLN A 188 22.91 15.56 -17.72
CA GLN A 188 22.98 14.36 -16.88
C GLN A 188 21.64 13.63 -16.85
N LEU A 189 20.51 14.35 -16.65
CA LEU A 189 19.18 13.75 -16.66
C LEU A 189 18.84 13.19 -18.05
N ASP A 190 19.26 13.87 -19.10
CA ASP A 190 19.05 13.40 -20.48
C ASP A 190 19.87 12.14 -20.78
N ALA A 191 21.11 12.07 -20.29
CA ALA A 191 21.96 10.89 -20.38
C ALA A 191 21.36 9.70 -19.58
N PHE A 192 20.89 9.95 -18.36
CA PHE A 192 20.18 8.95 -17.56
C PHE A 192 18.94 8.42 -18.29
N ALA A 193 18.09 9.30 -18.79
CA ALA A 193 16.88 8.95 -19.52
C ALA A 193 17.19 8.10 -20.77
N LYS A 194 18.25 8.46 -21.50
CA LYS A 194 18.74 7.68 -22.65
C LYS A 194 19.21 6.29 -22.24
N THR A 195 20.01 6.20 -21.18
CA THR A 195 20.53 4.92 -20.69
C THR A 195 19.38 4.04 -20.17
N LEU A 196 18.47 4.58 -19.37
CA LEU A 196 17.28 3.86 -18.90
C LEU A 196 16.46 3.31 -20.07
N SER A 197 16.26 4.13 -21.12
CA SER A 197 15.54 3.72 -22.33
C SER A 197 16.24 2.57 -23.06
N GLN A 198 17.56 2.59 -23.12
CA GLN A 198 18.33 1.51 -23.74
C GLN A 198 18.31 0.24 -22.94
N GLU A 199 18.44 0.34 -21.61
CA GLU A 199 18.46 -0.83 -20.73
C GLU A 199 17.08 -1.52 -20.64
N ILE A 200 16.00 -0.77 -20.57
CA ILE A 200 14.66 -1.35 -20.47
C ILE A 200 14.26 -2.11 -21.75
N LEU A 201 14.75 -1.65 -22.92
CA LEU A 201 14.49 -2.31 -24.21
C LEU A 201 15.32 -3.59 -24.44
N LYS A 202 16.35 -3.84 -23.61
CA LYS A 202 17.11 -5.11 -23.61
C LYS A 202 16.41 -6.22 -22.83
N LEU A 203 15.51 -5.85 -21.91
CA LEU A 203 14.80 -6.81 -21.06
C LEU A 203 13.66 -7.43 -21.85
N GLU A 204 13.57 -8.76 -21.80
CA GLU A 204 12.47 -9.49 -22.45
C GLU A 204 11.16 -9.22 -21.72
N PRO A 205 10.12 -8.76 -22.44
CA PRO A 205 8.81 -8.54 -21.86
C PRO A 205 8.19 -9.86 -21.35
N THR A 206 7.44 -9.77 -20.26
CA THR A 206 6.81 -10.93 -19.63
C THR A 206 5.29 -10.82 -19.65
N SER A 207 4.62 -11.98 -19.50
CA SER A 207 3.15 -12.03 -19.47
C SER A 207 2.59 -11.39 -18.21
N MET A 208 1.55 -10.60 -18.37
CA MET A 208 0.72 -10.15 -17.25
C MET A 208 -0.18 -11.29 -16.74
N LEU A 209 -0.59 -11.19 -15.50
CA LEU A 209 -1.36 -12.22 -14.81
C LEU A 209 -2.74 -12.48 -15.47
N HIS A 210 -3.34 -11.45 -16.07
CA HIS A 210 -4.69 -11.58 -16.64
C HIS A 210 -4.91 -10.61 -17.81
N PRO A 211 -5.66 -11.00 -18.86
CA PRO A 211 -5.95 -10.16 -20.02
C PRO A 211 -6.57 -8.80 -19.70
N ASN A 212 -7.40 -8.71 -18.64
CA ASN A 212 -7.99 -7.43 -18.24
C ASN A 212 -6.96 -6.46 -17.68
N ILE A 213 -5.91 -6.94 -16.99
CA ILE A 213 -4.81 -6.10 -16.52
C ILE A 213 -4.03 -5.60 -17.73
N TYR A 214 -3.71 -6.48 -18.66
CA TYR A 214 -3.03 -6.15 -19.90
C TYR A 214 -3.81 -5.12 -20.75
N GLY A 215 -5.12 -5.28 -20.88
CA GLY A 215 -5.97 -4.33 -21.61
C GLY A 215 -5.91 -2.92 -20.99
N LYS A 216 -6.06 -2.82 -19.67
CA LYS A 216 -5.97 -1.55 -18.94
C LYS A 216 -4.56 -0.92 -19.00
N TYR A 217 -3.52 -1.74 -18.96
CA TYR A 217 -2.16 -1.27 -19.16
C TYR A 217 -1.98 -0.59 -20.51
N ASN A 218 -2.41 -1.24 -21.60
CA ASN A 218 -2.28 -0.66 -22.95
C ASN A 218 -3.15 0.59 -23.13
N GLU A 219 -4.36 0.60 -22.59
CA GLU A 219 -5.24 1.78 -22.60
C GLU A 219 -4.57 2.96 -21.90
N GLY A 220 -4.07 2.78 -20.69
CA GLY A 220 -3.37 3.83 -19.93
C GLY A 220 -2.08 4.30 -20.60
N LYS A 221 -1.26 3.35 -21.10
CA LYS A 221 -0.03 3.67 -21.85
C LYS A 221 -0.36 4.54 -23.06
N ASN A 222 -1.36 4.16 -23.85
CA ASN A 222 -1.75 4.89 -25.06
C ASN A 222 -2.35 6.28 -24.74
N ASP A 223 -3.19 6.38 -23.69
CA ASP A 223 -3.75 7.66 -23.25
C ASP A 223 -2.64 8.64 -22.84
N LEU A 224 -1.67 8.19 -22.03
CA LEU A 224 -0.58 9.06 -21.59
C LEU A 224 0.39 9.41 -22.71
N SER A 225 0.71 8.46 -23.59
CA SER A 225 1.60 8.71 -24.74
C SER A 225 1.04 9.74 -25.72
N GLY A 226 -0.27 9.87 -25.81
CA GLY A 226 -0.96 10.82 -26.68
C GLY A 226 -1.15 12.22 -26.07
N GLN A 227 -0.67 12.48 -24.86
CA GLN A 227 -0.86 13.79 -24.22
C GLN A 227 0.09 14.85 -24.79
N ASP A 228 -0.35 16.10 -24.80
CA ASP A 228 0.44 17.23 -25.31
C ASP A 228 1.75 17.39 -24.53
N GLY A 229 2.86 17.56 -25.27
CA GLY A 229 4.20 17.72 -24.72
C GLY A 229 4.86 16.45 -24.19
N VAL A 230 4.21 15.30 -24.35
CA VAL A 230 4.78 13.99 -24.00
C VAL A 230 5.59 13.44 -25.17
N THR A 231 6.77 12.94 -24.87
CA THR A 231 7.64 12.23 -25.82
C THR A 231 7.82 10.79 -25.36
N VAL A 232 7.57 9.83 -26.24
CA VAL A 232 7.89 8.41 -26.01
C VAL A 232 9.40 8.24 -26.28
N ILE A 233 10.17 7.92 -25.24
CA ILE A 233 11.62 7.74 -25.33
C ILE A 233 12.06 6.27 -25.32
N ALA A 234 11.19 5.37 -24.88
CA ALA A 234 11.32 3.93 -25.07
C ALA A 234 9.94 3.32 -25.29
N ASP A 235 9.81 2.52 -26.34
CA ASP A 235 8.65 1.66 -26.61
C ASP A 235 9.16 0.36 -27.24
N TYR A 236 8.83 -0.76 -26.63
CA TYR A 236 9.23 -2.07 -27.12
C TYR A 236 8.35 -2.47 -28.31
N THR A 237 8.95 -2.46 -29.51
CA THR A 237 8.21 -2.61 -30.78
C THR A 237 8.20 -4.04 -31.36
N LYS A 238 9.06 -4.95 -30.85
CA LYS A 238 9.07 -6.33 -31.31
C LYS A 238 7.73 -7.00 -31.05
N GLU A 239 7.36 -7.92 -31.94
CA GLU A 239 6.15 -8.72 -31.78
C GLU A 239 6.22 -9.60 -30.54
N THR A 240 5.13 -9.67 -29.79
CA THR A 240 5.00 -10.47 -28.56
C THR A 240 3.77 -11.33 -28.61
N SER A 241 3.77 -12.44 -27.87
CA SER A 241 2.58 -13.24 -27.69
C SER A 241 1.48 -12.49 -26.92
N ALA A 242 0.28 -13.03 -26.94
CA ALA A 242 -0.84 -12.45 -26.23
C ALA A 242 -0.53 -12.24 -24.73
N ASN A 243 -1.02 -11.15 -24.17
CA ASN A 243 -0.88 -10.83 -22.75
C ASN A 243 0.53 -10.42 -22.27
N VAL A 244 1.51 -10.31 -23.16
CA VAL A 244 2.87 -9.87 -22.85
C VAL A 244 2.95 -8.34 -22.86
N ALA A 245 3.23 -7.75 -21.71
CA ALA A 245 3.30 -6.30 -21.55
C ALA A 245 4.62 -5.74 -22.08
N ARG A 246 4.54 -4.88 -23.08
CA ARG A 246 5.69 -4.18 -23.68
C ARG A 246 6.06 -2.96 -22.84
N PRO A 247 7.28 -2.87 -22.30
CA PRO A 247 7.67 -1.73 -21.48
C PRO A 247 7.73 -0.42 -22.30
N ALA A 248 7.41 0.69 -21.62
CA ALA A 248 7.49 2.00 -22.21
C ALA A 248 7.96 3.07 -21.20
N ILE A 249 8.76 4.01 -21.68
CA ILE A 249 9.17 5.19 -20.91
C ILE A 249 8.75 6.44 -21.67
N LEU A 250 8.09 7.33 -20.95
CA LEU A 250 7.72 8.66 -21.45
C LEU A 250 8.61 9.73 -20.84
N LYS A 251 8.71 10.86 -21.52
CA LYS A 251 9.39 12.06 -21.01
C LYS A 251 8.50 13.27 -21.23
N VAL A 252 8.45 14.16 -20.23
CA VAL A 252 7.67 15.40 -20.26
C VAL A 252 8.37 16.49 -19.44
N SER A 253 8.11 17.78 -19.73
CA SER A 253 8.60 18.88 -18.90
C SER A 253 7.76 19.05 -17.64
N GLY A 254 8.35 19.61 -16.55
CA GLY A 254 7.66 19.90 -15.30
C GLY A 254 6.40 20.75 -15.51
N ALA A 255 6.50 21.82 -16.28
CA ALA A 255 5.37 22.69 -16.58
C ALA A 255 4.19 21.97 -17.28
N LYS A 256 4.46 21.05 -18.22
CA LYS A 256 3.40 20.25 -18.88
C LYS A 256 2.82 19.20 -17.96
N PHE A 257 3.65 18.60 -17.11
CA PHE A 257 3.21 17.66 -16.10
C PHE A 257 2.24 18.33 -15.09
N LEU A 258 2.59 19.49 -14.55
CA LEU A 258 1.74 20.29 -13.67
C LEU A 258 0.42 20.70 -14.32
N ALA A 259 0.45 21.09 -15.58
CA ALA A 259 -0.73 21.57 -16.31
C ALA A 259 -1.70 20.44 -16.70
N ASN A 260 -1.28 19.17 -16.66
CA ASN A 260 -2.10 18.05 -17.14
C ASN A 260 -2.28 16.95 -16.06
N PRO A 261 -3.37 16.99 -15.27
CA PRO A 261 -3.64 15.97 -14.23
C PRO A 261 -3.76 14.52 -14.73
N LYS A 262 -3.95 14.30 -16.04
CA LYS A 262 -3.94 12.93 -16.58
C LYS A 262 -2.57 12.27 -16.43
N LEU A 263 -1.48 13.05 -16.49
CA LEU A 263 -0.12 12.53 -16.33
C LEU A 263 0.19 12.07 -14.88
N HIS A 264 -0.66 12.41 -13.91
CA HIS A 264 -0.52 11.98 -12.52
C HIS A 264 -1.19 10.62 -12.27
N LYS A 265 -1.82 10.01 -13.29
CA LYS A 265 -2.53 8.73 -13.12
C LYS A 265 -1.57 7.54 -13.21
N GLU A 266 -1.84 6.54 -12.38
CA GLU A 266 -1.15 5.26 -12.44
C GLU A 266 -1.42 4.53 -13.76
N VAL A 267 -0.34 4.06 -14.40
CA VAL A 267 -0.38 3.07 -15.49
C VAL A 267 0.22 1.78 -14.95
N PHE A 268 -0.65 0.85 -14.57
CA PHE A 268 -0.26 -0.38 -13.88
C PHE A 268 0.37 -1.40 -14.84
N GLY A 269 1.70 -1.45 -14.85
CA GLY A 269 2.50 -2.26 -15.75
C GLY A 269 3.94 -1.77 -15.87
N PRO A 270 4.73 -2.29 -16.83
CA PRO A 270 6.14 -1.90 -17.02
C PRO A 270 6.26 -0.52 -17.69
N PHE A 271 5.99 0.52 -16.92
CA PHE A 271 5.81 1.88 -17.39
C PHE A 271 6.38 2.90 -16.41
N SER A 272 6.97 3.98 -16.94
CA SER A 272 7.36 5.12 -16.13
C SER A 272 7.36 6.42 -16.94
N VAL A 273 7.15 7.55 -16.26
CA VAL A 273 7.24 8.89 -16.81
C VAL A 273 8.43 9.62 -16.21
N ILE A 274 9.35 10.12 -17.04
CA ILE A 274 10.43 11.00 -16.58
C ILE A 274 9.98 12.45 -16.75
N VAL A 275 10.00 13.19 -15.65
CA VAL A 275 9.68 14.62 -15.64
C VAL A 275 10.96 15.44 -15.51
N SER A 276 11.24 16.29 -16.51
CA SER A 276 12.35 17.23 -16.49
C SER A 276 11.88 18.55 -15.87
N CYS A 277 12.20 18.76 -14.59
CA CYS A 277 11.90 19.99 -13.85
C CYS A 277 12.93 21.07 -14.20
N LYS A 278 12.50 22.30 -14.36
CA LYS A 278 13.41 23.41 -14.70
C LYS A 278 14.41 23.70 -13.58
N ASP A 279 13.97 23.56 -12.33
CA ASP A 279 14.75 23.78 -11.09
C ASP A 279 14.14 23.01 -9.91
N SER A 280 14.75 23.14 -8.73
CA SER A 280 14.26 22.51 -7.50
C SER A 280 12.92 23.06 -7.02
N ALA A 281 12.59 24.31 -7.32
CA ALA A 281 11.31 24.91 -6.95
C ALA A 281 10.15 24.30 -7.73
N GLU A 282 10.31 24.07 -9.04
CA GLU A 282 9.31 23.37 -9.85
C GLU A 282 9.18 21.91 -9.43
N LEU A 283 10.28 21.25 -9.05
CA LEU A 283 10.26 19.89 -8.54
C LEU A 283 9.47 19.80 -7.20
N GLU A 284 9.73 20.74 -6.29
CA GLU A 284 8.98 20.87 -5.04
C GLU A 284 7.49 21.15 -5.29
N GLU A 285 7.17 22.04 -6.22
CA GLU A 285 5.80 22.35 -6.62
C GLU A 285 5.07 21.10 -7.14
N ILE A 286 5.73 20.30 -8.00
CA ILE A 286 5.18 19.04 -8.48
C ILE A 286 4.85 18.10 -7.31
N LEU A 287 5.79 17.88 -6.38
CA LEU A 287 5.58 17.02 -5.23
C LEU A 287 4.43 17.51 -4.36
N ASN A 288 4.32 18.81 -4.13
CA ASN A 288 3.24 19.42 -3.36
C ASN A 288 1.87 19.28 -4.04
N ASN A 289 1.83 19.11 -5.35
CA ASN A 289 0.59 18.89 -6.11
C ASN A 289 0.26 17.41 -6.36
N LEU A 290 1.15 16.48 -6.01
CA LEU A 290 0.83 15.05 -6.08
C LEU A 290 -0.19 14.66 -5.01
N GLU A 291 -1.05 13.72 -5.35
CA GLU A 291 -1.87 12.99 -4.37
C GLU A 291 -0.98 12.11 -3.48
N GLY A 292 -1.55 11.54 -2.42
CA GLY A 292 -0.83 10.59 -1.55
C GLY A 292 -0.35 9.35 -2.30
N GLN A 293 0.84 8.87 -1.92
CA GLN A 293 1.55 7.76 -2.57
C GLN A 293 1.95 6.70 -1.53
N LEU A 294 2.17 5.46 -1.98
CA LEU A 294 2.68 4.40 -1.10
C LEU A 294 4.15 4.61 -0.77
N THR A 295 4.95 4.91 -1.79
CA THR A 295 6.40 5.10 -1.61
C THR A 295 6.90 6.34 -2.33
N GLY A 296 7.98 6.90 -1.80
CA GLY A 296 8.82 7.87 -2.48
C GLY A 296 10.29 7.49 -2.32
N THR A 297 11.08 7.74 -3.35
CA THR A 297 12.52 7.45 -3.31
C THR A 297 13.32 8.70 -3.59
N VAL A 298 14.42 8.87 -2.87
CA VAL A 298 15.43 9.89 -3.14
C VAL A 298 16.71 9.20 -3.57
N LEU A 299 17.25 9.56 -4.71
CA LEU A 299 18.59 9.19 -5.18
C LEU A 299 19.50 10.41 -5.07
N GLY A 300 20.60 10.31 -4.34
CA GLY A 300 21.50 11.43 -4.08
C GLY A 300 22.55 11.08 -3.03
N ASN A 301 23.20 12.11 -2.51
CA ASN A 301 24.13 12.00 -1.39
C ASN A 301 23.70 12.92 -0.21
N GLU A 302 24.44 12.91 0.89
CA GLU A 302 24.11 13.72 2.08
C GLU A 302 24.10 15.24 1.80
N LYS A 303 24.95 15.71 0.87
CA LYS A 303 24.97 17.12 0.46
C LYS A 303 23.70 17.49 -0.28
N ASP A 304 23.18 16.59 -1.14
CA ASP A 304 21.90 16.82 -1.82
C ASP A 304 20.75 16.87 -0.81
N LEU A 305 20.71 15.98 0.18
CA LEU A 305 19.68 16.01 1.23
C LEU A 305 19.67 17.36 1.98
N ALA A 306 20.84 17.91 2.24
CA ALA A 306 20.95 19.24 2.88
C ALA A 306 20.56 20.37 1.93
N THR A 307 20.98 20.31 0.65
CA THR A 307 20.74 21.36 -0.34
C THR A 307 19.27 21.44 -0.76
N TYR A 308 18.61 20.29 -0.88
CA TYR A 308 17.22 20.14 -1.36
C TYR A 308 16.27 19.68 -0.24
N ALA A 309 16.52 20.11 0.99
CA ALA A 309 15.73 19.69 2.16
C ALA A 309 14.22 19.92 1.97
N SER A 310 13.83 21.06 1.39
CA SER A 310 12.41 21.36 1.12
C SER A 310 11.76 20.40 0.14
N VAL A 311 12.50 19.91 -0.85
CA VAL A 311 12.04 18.87 -1.80
C VAL A 311 11.82 17.54 -1.08
N VAL A 312 12.74 17.18 -0.15
CA VAL A 312 12.62 15.97 0.67
C VAL A 312 11.43 16.07 1.60
N ASP A 313 11.19 17.20 2.23
CA ASP A 313 10.04 17.46 3.10
C ASP A 313 8.71 17.38 2.31
N ALA A 314 8.68 17.96 1.11
CA ALA A 314 7.54 17.86 0.21
C ALA A 314 7.24 16.39 -0.15
N LEU A 315 8.25 15.59 -0.52
CA LEU A 315 8.10 14.16 -0.79
C LEU A 315 7.60 13.40 0.45
N GLN A 316 8.21 13.64 1.62
CA GLN A 316 7.83 12.99 2.88
C GLN A 316 6.36 13.20 3.21
N SER A 317 5.82 14.39 2.93
CA SER A 317 4.41 14.71 3.19
C SER A 317 3.42 13.93 2.30
N ARG A 318 3.89 13.31 1.23
CA ARG A 318 3.06 12.63 0.22
C ARG A 318 3.16 11.12 0.25
N VAL A 319 4.04 10.52 1.04
CA VAL A 319 4.34 9.09 0.97
C VAL A 319 4.16 8.39 2.32
N GLY A 320 3.87 7.09 2.29
CA GLY A 320 3.86 6.26 3.49
C GLY A 320 5.24 5.72 3.84
N ARG A 321 6.09 5.48 2.83
CA ARG A 321 7.47 5.00 2.99
C ARG A 321 8.41 5.82 2.12
N ILE A 322 9.48 6.35 2.72
CA ILE A 322 10.54 7.04 1.99
C ILE A 322 11.80 6.18 1.94
N LEU A 323 12.41 6.09 0.78
CA LEU A 323 13.65 5.33 0.53
C LEU A 323 14.79 6.28 0.16
N PHE A 324 15.99 5.90 0.54
CA PHE A 324 17.22 6.57 0.12
C PHE A 324 18.12 5.59 -0.63
N ASN A 325 18.54 5.96 -1.86
CA ASN A 325 19.44 5.16 -2.70
C ASN A 325 18.99 3.69 -2.85
N GLY A 326 17.72 3.49 -3.22
CA GLY A 326 17.12 2.18 -3.41
C GLY A 326 16.11 2.12 -4.54
N VAL A 327 15.43 1.00 -4.69
CA VAL A 327 14.29 0.81 -5.57
C VAL A 327 13.05 0.48 -4.75
N PRO A 328 11.86 1.01 -5.09
CA PRO A 328 10.68 0.89 -4.23
C PRO A 328 9.98 -0.48 -4.33
N THR A 329 10.26 -1.27 -5.38
CA THR A 329 9.64 -2.58 -5.60
C THR A 329 9.96 -3.55 -4.47
N GLY A 330 8.89 -4.16 -3.93
CA GLY A 330 8.98 -5.07 -2.79
C GLY A 330 8.83 -4.40 -1.43
N VAL A 331 8.50 -5.22 -0.43
CA VAL A 331 8.33 -4.82 0.97
C VAL A 331 8.95 -5.86 1.89
N GLU A 332 9.59 -5.40 2.97
CA GLU A 332 10.05 -6.26 4.06
C GLU A 332 8.94 -6.42 5.10
N VAL A 333 8.71 -7.63 5.60
CA VAL A 333 7.70 -7.87 6.64
C VAL A 333 8.35 -7.72 8.01
N CYS A 334 8.28 -6.52 8.57
CA CYS A 334 8.87 -6.21 9.88
C CYS A 334 7.98 -5.22 10.65
N SER A 335 8.33 -4.97 11.92
CA SER A 335 7.57 -4.08 12.81
C SER A 335 7.61 -2.61 12.40
N SER A 336 8.65 -2.18 11.70
CA SER A 336 8.86 -0.80 11.25
C SER A 336 8.36 -0.56 9.82
N MET A 337 7.84 -1.58 9.14
CA MET A 337 7.31 -1.41 7.78
C MET A 337 6.01 -0.61 7.81
N VAL A 338 5.94 0.37 6.91
CA VAL A 338 4.70 1.04 6.54
C VAL A 338 4.43 0.76 5.06
N HIS A 339 3.33 0.04 4.81
CA HIS A 339 2.76 -0.15 3.48
C HIS A 339 1.34 0.42 3.51
N GLY A 340 1.21 1.61 3.04
CA GLY A 340 0.08 2.52 3.10
C GLY A 340 0.57 3.91 2.73
N GLY A 341 -0.18 4.95 3.03
CA GLY A 341 0.22 6.33 2.74
C GLY A 341 -0.95 7.30 2.85
N PRO A 342 -0.72 8.60 2.63
CA PRO A 342 -1.79 9.58 2.58
C PRO A 342 -2.81 9.25 1.50
N PHE A 343 -4.04 9.74 1.66
CA PHE A 343 -5.09 9.57 0.66
C PHE A 343 -4.65 10.17 -0.71
N PRO A 344 -4.86 9.49 -1.83
CA PRO A 344 -5.66 8.27 -2.04
C PRO A 344 -4.86 6.96 -2.05
N ALA A 345 -3.58 6.94 -1.67
CA ALA A 345 -2.82 5.69 -1.58
C ALA A 345 -3.47 4.71 -0.58
N SER A 346 -3.98 5.24 0.54
CA SER A 346 -4.85 4.47 1.44
C SER A 346 -6.00 5.32 1.97
N THR A 347 -7.03 4.67 2.49
CA THR A 347 -8.18 5.34 3.12
C THR A 347 -7.86 5.86 4.52
N ASP A 348 -6.81 5.35 5.17
CA ASP A 348 -6.38 5.79 6.50
C ASP A 348 -4.86 5.68 6.66
N ALA A 349 -4.18 6.82 6.57
CA ALA A 349 -2.73 6.93 6.64
C ALA A 349 -2.11 6.56 8.01
N ARG A 350 -2.92 6.36 9.04
CA ARG A 350 -2.45 5.99 10.40
C ARG A 350 -2.08 4.52 10.50
N PHE A 351 -2.41 3.70 9.50
CA PHE A 351 -2.26 2.26 9.52
C PHE A 351 -1.38 1.75 8.38
N THR A 352 -0.91 0.53 8.53
CA THR A 352 -0.15 -0.21 7.53
C THR A 352 -0.88 -1.51 7.18
N SER A 353 -0.77 -1.96 5.92
CA SER A 353 -1.28 -3.27 5.50
C SER A 353 -0.25 -4.40 5.68
N VAL A 354 1.02 -4.07 5.91
CA VAL A 354 2.14 -5.02 6.06
C VAL A 354 2.83 -4.85 7.40
N GLY A 355 3.38 -5.93 7.92
CA GLY A 355 4.10 -5.98 9.18
C GLY A 355 3.21 -6.22 10.40
N THR A 356 3.83 -6.36 11.57
CA THR A 356 3.12 -6.71 12.82
C THR A 356 2.10 -5.65 13.26
N SER A 357 2.33 -4.39 12.89
CA SER A 357 1.41 -3.29 13.20
C SER A 357 0.10 -3.32 12.40
N ALA A 358 -0.01 -4.16 11.36
CA ALA A 358 -1.22 -4.33 10.56
C ALA A 358 -2.43 -4.80 11.40
N ILE A 359 -2.19 -5.51 12.49
CA ILE A 359 -3.20 -5.97 13.45
C ILE A 359 -4.02 -4.81 14.05
N LYS A 360 -3.43 -3.62 14.18
CA LYS A 360 -4.08 -2.45 14.80
C LYS A 360 -5.31 -1.96 14.04
N ARG A 361 -5.46 -2.30 12.76
CA ARG A 361 -6.64 -1.98 11.95
C ARG A 361 -7.91 -2.69 12.43
N TRP A 362 -7.77 -3.84 13.07
CA TRP A 362 -8.86 -4.77 13.35
C TRP A 362 -9.31 -4.78 14.81
N VAL A 363 -8.79 -3.85 15.60
CA VAL A 363 -9.06 -3.76 17.03
C VAL A 363 -9.52 -2.36 17.45
N ARG A 364 -10.24 -2.29 18.55
CA ARG A 364 -10.61 -1.05 19.20
C ARG A 364 -10.27 -1.09 20.69
N PRO A 365 -9.91 0.04 21.30
CA PRO A 365 -9.69 0.09 22.74
C PRO A 365 -11.02 0.02 23.52
N VAL A 366 -10.96 -0.62 24.68
CA VAL A 366 -12.01 -0.61 25.69
C VAL A 366 -11.36 -0.34 27.04
N SER A 367 -11.87 0.64 27.78
CA SER A 367 -11.45 0.95 29.15
C SER A 367 -12.46 0.38 30.15
N PHE A 368 -11.93 -0.18 31.23
CA PHE A 368 -12.67 -0.65 32.40
C PHE A 368 -12.36 0.30 33.56
N GLN A 369 -13.35 0.96 34.10
CA GLN A 369 -13.17 1.89 35.21
C GLN A 369 -13.81 1.30 36.47
N ASP A 370 -13.04 1.22 37.55
CA ASP A 370 -13.42 0.72 38.87
C ASP A 370 -14.07 -0.67 38.80
N TRP A 371 -13.63 -1.51 37.84
CA TRP A 371 -14.18 -2.83 37.59
C TRP A 371 -13.65 -3.86 38.58
N PRO A 372 -14.48 -4.71 39.19
CA PRO A 372 -13.99 -5.72 40.13
C PRO A 372 -12.98 -6.67 39.48
N ASN A 373 -11.82 -6.86 40.10
CA ASN A 373 -10.67 -7.57 39.53
C ASN A 373 -11.00 -8.95 38.94
N LYS A 374 -11.81 -9.74 39.68
CA LYS A 374 -12.20 -11.12 39.29
C LYS A 374 -13.04 -11.20 38.01
N PHE A 375 -13.69 -10.09 37.60
CA PHE A 375 -14.51 -10.02 36.40
C PHE A 375 -13.81 -9.31 35.23
N LEU A 376 -12.60 -8.82 35.44
CA LEU A 376 -11.78 -8.29 34.37
C LEU A 376 -11.31 -9.40 33.40
N PRO A 377 -11.10 -9.10 32.12
CA PRO A 377 -10.35 -9.99 31.24
C PRO A 377 -9.01 -10.40 31.88
N LYS A 378 -8.58 -11.64 31.68
CA LYS A 378 -7.33 -12.18 32.28
C LYS A 378 -6.11 -11.28 32.05
N ALA A 379 -6.02 -10.62 30.87
CA ALA A 379 -4.95 -9.69 30.53
C ALA A 379 -4.90 -8.45 31.45
N LEU A 380 -5.98 -8.11 32.13
CA LEU A 380 -6.10 -6.93 32.98
C LEU A 380 -6.19 -7.23 34.49
N GLN A 381 -6.25 -8.52 34.87
CA GLN A 381 -6.30 -8.93 36.30
C GLN A 381 -4.97 -8.62 37.00
N ASN A 382 -5.02 -8.28 38.28
CA ASN A 382 -3.85 -7.92 39.08
C ASN A 382 -2.75 -8.99 39.06
N GLU A 383 -3.16 -10.27 39.12
CA GLU A 383 -2.28 -11.41 39.20
C GLU A 383 -1.52 -11.73 37.92
N ASN A 384 -1.85 -11.03 36.83
CA ASN A 384 -1.28 -11.28 35.50
C ASN A 384 -1.25 -12.77 35.10
N PRO A 385 -2.41 -13.48 35.11
CA PRO A 385 -2.44 -14.93 34.94
C PRO A 385 -1.95 -15.39 33.54
N LEU A 386 -1.76 -14.47 32.60
CA LEU A 386 -1.21 -14.75 31.27
C LEU A 386 0.31 -14.52 31.19
N GLY A 387 0.94 -13.97 32.24
CA GLY A 387 2.38 -13.68 32.26
C GLY A 387 2.81 -12.73 31.13
N ILE A 388 1.96 -11.78 30.76
CA ILE A 388 2.22 -10.84 29.64
C ILE A 388 2.83 -9.54 30.13
N VAL A 389 3.67 -8.93 29.31
CA VAL A 389 4.16 -7.57 29.54
C VAL A 389 3.02 -6.56 29.47
N ARG A 390 2.89 -5.70 30.47
CA ARG A 390 1.84 -4.69 30.58
C ARG A 390 2.47 -3.32 30.85
N LEU A 391 1.77 -2.27 30.45
CA LEU A 391 2.11 -0.90 30.81
C LEU A 391 1.28 -0.53 32.04
N GLU A 392 1.92 -0.43 33.21
CA GLU A 392 1.30 -0.02 34.48
C GLU A 392 1.93 1.26 34.99
N GLU A 393 1.15 2.29 35.29
CA GLU A 393 1.61 3.60 35.76
C GLU A 393 2.76 4.18 34.90
N GLY A 394 2.68 3.99 33.57
CA GLY A 394 3.69 4.44 32.63
C GLY A 394 4.98 3.59 32.57
N ARG A 395 5.02 2.43 33.25
CA ARG A 395 6.16 1.51 33.25
C ARG A 395 5.76 0.14 32.73
N TYR A 396 6.66 -0.50 32.00
CA TYR A 396 6.46 -1.89 31.58
C TYR A 396 6.73 -2.84 32.77
N THR A 397 5.79 -3.72 33.03
CA THR A 397 5.85 -4.74 34.09
C THR A 397 5.50 -6.10 33.51
N ASN A 398 6.01 -7.16 34.14
CA ASN A 398 5.68 -8.56 33.83
C ASN A 398 4.66 -9.10 34.82
#